data_159f95f9f7976122717def956d097730
#
_entry.id   159f95f9f7976122717def956d097730
#
_cell.length_a   1.000
_cell.length_b   1.000
_cell.length_c   1.000
_cell.angle_alpha   90.00
_cell.angle_beta   90.00
_cell.angle_gamma   90.00
#
_symmetry.space_group_name_H-M   'P 1'
#
loop_
_entity.id
_entity.type
_entity.pdbx_description
1 polymer ?
#
loop_
_entity_poly.entity_id
_entity_poly.type
_entity_poly.pdbx_seq_one_letter_code
_entity_poly.pdbx_strand_id
1 'polypeptide(L)'
;LFPYTTLFRSSGESFGTYINNSSITPVASGNLQTRGGKASFKFRIDYPSWGRYLVYVKDKESGHATGGTVYVDWPEWRGRSSKTDPSGIKMLAFSLNKDSYEIEETATAIIPAAAGGRALVSIENGSTVLRQEWIEVSNGGDTKYTFKITPEMTPNVYLHISLLQPHAQTVNDLPIRMYGVVPVFVTNSQTVLQPQIQMPEVLRPETNFNVTVSEKTGKPMTYTLAIVDDGLLDLTNFKTPDPWNDFYSREALGIRTWDMYDNVLGRSEE
;
A
#
# COMPACT_ATOMS: atom_id res chain seq x y z
N LEU A 1 -16.28 -28.92 -5.33
CA LEU A 1 -15.57 -29.42 -4.13
C LEU A 1 -14.13 -28.92 -4.19
N PHE A 2 -13.84 -27.84 -3.48
CA PHE A 2 -12.48 -27.31 -3.33
C PHE A 2 -11.95 -27.51 -1.92
N PRO A 3 -10.77 -27.25 -1.70
CA PRO A 3 -9.52 -27.92 -1.83
C PRO A 3 -8.77 -27.99 -0.52
N TYR A 4 -7.63 -28.59 -0.58
CA TYR A 4 -6.64 -28.61 0.46
C TYR A 4 -5.96 -27.24 0.57
N THR A 5 -6.11 -26.54 1.70
CA THR A 5 -5.26 -25.41 2.04
C THR A 5 -4.26 -25.87 3.10
N THR A 6 -3.00 -25.82 2.79
CA THR A 6 -1.93 -26.23 3.69
C THR A 6 -0.98 -25.08 3.94
N LEU A 7 -0.64 -24.85 5.21
CA LEU A 7 0.32 -23.85 5.62
C LEU A 7 1.63 -24.54 6.01
N PHE A 8 2.74 -24.08 5.46
CA PHE A 8 4.08 -24.62 5.70
C PHE A 8 5.00 -23.57 6.29
N ARG A 9 5.90 -23.96 7.18
CA ARG A 9 6.94 -23.11 7.76
C ARG A 9 8.28 -23.33 7.06
N SER A 10 9.00 -22.28 6.71
CA SER A 10 10.32 -22.36 6.11
C SER A 10 11.21 -21.15 6.41
N SER A 11 12.49 -21.32 6.21
CA SER A 11 13.56 -20.34 6.43
C SER A 11 14.15 -19.86 5.10
N GLY A 12 13.44 -19.04 4.33
CA GLY A 12 14.15 -18.14 3.43
C GLY A 12 14.19 -18.38 1.92
N GLU A 13 13.45 -19.34 1.32
CA GLU A 13 13.62 -19.72 -0.09
C GLU A 13 12.40 -19.45 -1.01
N SER A 14 12.55 -19.58 -2.34
CA SER A 14 11.51 -19.35 -3.34
C SER A 14 10.41 -20.43 -3.35
N PHE A 15 9.23 -20.11 -3.91
CA PHE A 15 8.07 -21.02 -3.96
C PHE A 15 8.40 -22.39 -4.55
N GLY A 16 9.20 -22.46 -5.61
CA GLY A 16 9.60 -23.73 -6.24
C GLY A 16 10.43 -24.63 -5.32
N THR A 17 11.30 -24.04 -4.51
CA THR A 17 12.13 -24.76 -3.54
C THR A 17 11.28 -25.32 -2.40
N TYR A 18 10.24 -24.59 -1.97
CA TYR A 18 9.32 -25.09 -0.93
C TYR A 18 8.58 -26.35 -1.32
N ILE A 19 8.08 -26.42 -2.55
CA ILE A 19 7.30 -27.58 -3.03
C ILE A 19 8.17 -28.82 -3.15
N ASN A 20 9.44 -28.68 -3.48
CA ASN A 20 10.37 -29.79 -3.73
C ASN A 20 11.15 -30.22 -2.47
N ASN A 21 11.00 -29.52 -1.36
CA ASN A 21 11.76 -29.82 -0.15
C ASN A 21 10.98 -30.76 0.77
N SER A 22 11.54 -31.96 1.04
CA SER A 22 10.97 -32.96 1.93
C SER A 22 10.92 -32.57 3.42
N SER A 23 11.55 -31.46 3.80
CA SER A 23 11.56 -30.96 5.18
C SER A 23 10.38 -30.06 5.55
N ILE A 24 9.44 -29.85 4.63
CA ILE A 24 8.26 -28.99 4.86
C ILE A 24 7.27 -29.71 5.78
N THR A 25 6.96 -29.12 6.93
CA THR A 25 5.99 -29.64 7.88
C THR A 25 4.68 -28.89 7.78
N PRO A 26 3.54 -29.54 7.49
CA PRO A 26 2.26 -28.86 7.49
C PRO A 26 1.86 -28.46 8.91
N VAL A 27 1.50 -27.20 9.09
CA VAL A 27 1.10 -26.60 10.38
C VAL A 27 -0.43 -26.58 10.52
N ALA A 28 -1.13 -26.32 9.43
CA ALA A 28 -2.58 -26.35 9.38
C ALA A 28 -3.03 -26.79 7.99
N SER A 29 -4.11 -27.55 7.94
CA SER A 29 -4.73 -27.99 6.69
C SER A 29 -6.24 -28.09 6.83
N GLY A 30 -6.96 -27.93 5.73
CA GLY A 30 -8.41 -28.05 5.71
C GLY A 30 -8.98 -28.15 4.31
N ASN A 31 -10.20 -28.65 4.23
CA ASN A 31 -10.97 -28.70 2.98
C ASN A 31 -12.01 -27.59 3.00
N LEU A 32 -12.14 -26.90 1.89
CA LEU A 32 -13.08 -25.80 1.73
C LEU A 32 -14.02 -26.06 0.55
N GLN A 33 -15.21 -25.50 0.64
CA GLN A 33 -16.12 -25.40 -0.50
C GLN A 33 -16.25 -23.93 -0.89
N THR A 34 -16.08 -23.65 -2.16
CA THR A 34 -16.33 -22.31 -2.69
C THR A 34 -17.82 -22.05 -2.82
N ARG A 35 -18.24 -20.83 -2.47
CA ARG A 35 -19.57 -20.32 -2.74
C ARG A 35 -19.41 -18.99 -3.48
N GLY A 36 -19.98 -18.92 -4.69
CA GLY A 36 -19.80 -17.75 -5.54
C GLY A 36 -18.33 -17.44 -5.89
N GLY A 37 -17.51 -18.49 -6.09
CA GLY A 37 -16.10 -18.37 -6.43
C GLY A 37 -15.17 -17.96 -5.26
N LYS A 38 -15.68 -17.88 -4.03
CA LYS A 38 -14.90 -17.47 -2.85
C LYS A 38 -14.98 -18.53 -1.74
N ALA A 39 -13.87 -18.69 -1.03
CA ALA A 39 -13.79 -19.46 0.22
C ALA A 39 -12.87 -18.75 1.21
N SER A 40 -13.02 -19.01 2.49
CA SER A 40 -12.17 -18.42 3.53
C SER A 40 -11.74 -19.52 4.50
N PHE A 41 -10.46 -19.53 4.84
CA PHE A 41 -9.87 -20.40 5.83
C PHE A 41 -9.19 -19.57 6.90
N LYS A 42 -9.57 -19.80 8.16
CA LYS A 42 -8.95 -19.10 9.30
C LYS A 42 -8.02 -20.05 10.02
N PHE A 43 -6.83 -19.61 10.30
CA PHE A 43 -5.86 -20.32 11.12
C PHE A 43 -5.21 -19.34 12.09
N ARG A 44 -4.67 -19.87 13.17
CA ARG A 44 -3.96 -19.10 14.19
C ARG A 44 -2.57 -19.69 14.37
N ILE A 45 -1.60 -18.81 14.46
CA ILE A 45 -0.21 -19.15 14.75
C ILE A 45 0.17 -18.40 16.01
N ASP A 46 0.49 -19.15 17.07
CA ASP A 46 0.89 -18.58 18.33
C ASP A 46 2.42 -18.59 18.50
N TYR A 47 2.91 -17.71 19.33
CA TYR A 47 4.32 -17.71 19.74
C TYR A 47 4.70 -19.06 20.41
N PRO A 48 5.87 -19.64 20.13
CA PRO A 48 7.01 -19.12 19.36
C PRO A 48 7.02 -19.55 17.89
N SER A 49 5.93 -20.05 17.36
CA SER A 49 5.86 -20.62 15.99
C SER A 49 5.79 -19.57 14.88
N TRP A 50 6.26 -18.36 15.14
CA TRP A 50 6.27 -17.30 14.12
C TRP A 50 7.36 -17.52 13.07
N GLY A 51 7.17 -16.95 11.89
CA GLY A 51 8.10 -17.06 10.78
C GLY A 51 7.42 -17.01 9.42
N ARG A 52 8.12 -17.46 8.40
CA ARG A 52 7.62 -17.50 7.04
C ARG A 52 6.82 -18.78 6.82
N TYR A 53 5.61 -18.63 6.29
CA TYR A 53 4.70 -19.72 5.98
C TYR A 53 4.35 -19.72 4.51
N LEU A 54 4.29 -20.90 3.92
CA LEU A 54 3.74 -21.12 2.60
C LEU A 54 2.25 -21.48 2.74
N VAL A 55 1.39 -20.66 2.15
CA VAL A 55 -0.03 -21.02 1.95
C VAL A 55 -0.14 -21.69 0.61
N TYR A 56 -0.54 -22.97 0.60
CA TYR A 56 -0.70 -23.77 -0.60
C TYR A 56 -2.15 -24.20 -0.75
N VAL A 57 -2.74 -23.92 -1.91
CA VAL A 57 -4.14 -24.21 -2.23
C VAL A 57 -4.18 -25.07 -3.47
N LYS A 58 -4.88 -26.20 -3.40
CA LYS A 58 -5.05 -27.12 -4.53
C LYS A 58 -6.52 -27.42 -4.77
N ASP A 59 -6.96 -27.31 -5.99
CA ASP A 59 -8.25 -27.82 -6.43
C ASP A 59 -8.18 -29.34 -6.60
N LYS A 60 -9.11 -30.06 -5.96
CA LYS A 60 -9.14 -31.52 -5.98
C LYS A 60 -9.67 -32.08 -7.30
N GLU A 61 -10.51 -31.34 -8.00
CA GLU A 61 -11.13 -31.84 -9.24
C GLU A 61 -10.25 -31.57 -10.46
N SER A 62 -9.80 -30.32 -10.61
CA SER A 62 -8.95 -29.91 -11.74
C SER A 62 -7.46 -30.17 -11.53
N GLY A 63 -7.04 -30.40 -10.27
CA GLY A 63 -5.63 -30.54 -9.91
C GLY A 63 -4.84 -29.22 -9.91
N HIS A 64 -5.45 -28.10 -10.28
CA HIS A 64 -4.79 -26.79 -10.25
C HIS A 64 -4.34 -26.44 -8.84
N ALA A 65 -3.14 -25.86 -8.74
CA ALA A 65 -2.55 -25.46 -7.49
C ALA A 65 -1.99 -24.03 -7.58
N THR A 66 -2.11 -23.30 -6.49
CA THR A 66 -1.51 -21.97 -6.32
C THR A 66 -1.05 -21.80 -4.88
N GLY A 67 -0.20 -20.84 -4.65
CA GLY A 67 0.25 -20.54 -3.30
C GLY A 67 0.97 -19.22 -3.20
N GLY A 68 1.16 -18.78 -1.96
CA GLY A 68 1.87 -17.58 -1.63
C GLY A 68 2.56 -17.70 -0.29
N THR A 69 3.56 -16.87 -0.05
CA THR A 69 4.24 -16.82 1.24
C THR A 69 3.65 -15.71 2.10
N VAL A 70 3.41 -16.03 3.37
CA VAL A 70 2.97 -15.09 4.40
C VAL A 70 3.99 -15.13 5.52
N TYR A 71 4.42 -13.97 5.96
CA TYR A 71 5.28 -13.84 7.11
C TYR A 71 4.43 -13.51 8.34
N VAL A 72 4.55 -14.34 9.38
CA VAL A 72 3.88 -14.14 10.67
C VAL A 72 4.97 -13.88 11.68
N ASP A 73 4.97 -12.69 12.22
CA ASP A 73 5.92 -12.26 13.24
C ASP A 73 5.21 -11.42 14.29
N TRP A 74 5.91 -11.23 15.39
CA TRP A 74 5.55 -10.19 16.35
C TRP A 74 5.55 -8.85 15.61
N PRO A 75 4.59 -7.99 15.85
CA PRO A 75 4.67 -6.64 15.35
C PRO A 75 6.02 -6.05 15.77
N GLU A 76 6.86 -5.67 14.80
CA GLU A 76 8.24 -5.21 15.04
C GLU A 76 8.33 -4.09 16.08
N TRP A 77 7.28 -3.30 16.20
CA TRP A 77 7.15 -2.24 17.17
C TRP A 77 7.05 -2.73 18.65
N ARG A 78 6.81 -4.01 18.91
CA ARG A 78 6.83 -4.57 20.28
C ARG A 78 8.23 -5.00 20.76
N GLY A 79 9.29 -4.61 20.06
CA GLY A 79 10.62 -4.55 20.63
C GLY A 79 11.40 -5.85 20.69
N ARG A 80 11.46 -6.61 19.59
CA ARG A 80 12.59 -7.51 19.38
C ARG A 80 13.63 -6.82 18.49
N SER A 81 14.64 -6.23 19.12
CA SER A 81 15.86 -5.88 18.43
C SER A 81 16.54 -7.16 17.93
N SER A 82 16.76 -7.30 16.62
CA SER A 82 17.80 -8.25 16.19
C SER A 82 19.13 -7.65 16.66
N LYS A 83 19.88 -8.39 17.47
CA LYS A 83 21.22 -8.01 17.96
C LYS A 83 22.26 -7.80 16.84
N THR A 84 21.82 -7.79 15.56
CA THR A 84 22.69 -7.84 14.39
C THR A 84 22.80 -6.52 13.63
N ASP A 85 22.05 -5.49 13.99
CA ASP A 85 22.19 -4.17 13.36
C ASP A 85 22.79 -3.17 14.36
N PRO A 86 24.08 -2.86 14.24
CA PRO A 86 24.76 -1.91 15.13
C PRO A 86 24.25 -0.47 14.99
N SER A 87 23.50 -0.15 13.93
CA SER A 87 22.99 1.21 13.70
C SER A 87 21.79 1.57 14.59
N GLY A 88 21.14 0.58 15.23
CA GLY A 88 19.95 0.82 16.06
C GLY A 88 18.72 1.38 15.33
N ILE A 89 18.77 1.38 14.00
CA ILE A 89 17.70 1.84 13.13
C ILE A 89 16.78 0.66 12.79
N LYS A 90 15.48 0.82 12.98
CA LYS A 90 14.49 -0.17 12.58
C LYS A 90 13.36 0.42 11.76
N MET A 91 12.76 -0.45 10.94
CA MET A 91 11.57 -0.10 10.21
C MET A 91 10.37 0.00 11.15
N LEU A 92 9.70 1.13 11.14
CA LEU A 92 8.44 1.35 11.85
C LEU A 92 7.29 0.84 10.99
N ALA A 93 6.60 -0.19 11.47
CA ALA A 93 5.37 -0.63 10.85
C ALA A 93 4.19 0.16 11.43
N PHE A 94 3.49 0.89 10.58
CA PHE A 94 2.24 1.58 10.93
C PHE A 94 1.25 1.47 9.77
N SER A 95 -0.01 1.75 10.02
CA SER A 95 -1.07 1.60 9.03
C SER A 95 -1.98 2.81 8.98
N LEU A 96 -2.65 2.96 7.86
CA LEU A 96 -3.74 3.90 7.66
C LEU A 96 -5.09 3.20 7.82
N ASN A 97 -6.12 3.95 8.14
CA ASN A 97 -7.48 3.42 8.28
C ASN A 97 -8.17 3.11 6.95
N LYS A 98 -7.61 3.57 5.82
CA LYS A 98 -8.07 3.29 4.44
C LYS A 98 -6.90 3.21 3.49
N ASP A 99 -7.08 2.52 2.35
CA ASP A 99 -6.09 2.45 1.26
C ASP A 99 -6.12 3.67 0.35
N SER A 100 -7.25 4.36 0.24
CA SER A 100 -7.45 5.54 -0.60
C SER A 100 -8.45 6.49 0.04
N TYR A 101 -8.27 7.77 -0.21
CA TYR A 101 -9.07 8.87 0.34
C TYR A 101 -9.56 9.78 -0.77
N GLU A 102 -10.74 10.35 -0.56
CA GLU A 102 -11.22 11.50 -1.33
C GLU A 102 -10.74 12.80 -0.66
N ILE A 103 -10.60 13.88 -1.44
CA ILE A 103 -10.33 15.20 -0.87
C ILE A 103 -11.36 15.56 0.19
N GLU A 104 -10.96 16.37 1.20
CA GLU A 104 -11.76 16.75 2.36
C GLU A 104 -12.02 15.62 3.38
N GLU A 105 -11.69 14.36 3.09
CA GLU A 105 -11.72 13.29 4.09
C GLU A 105 -10.61 13.46 5.14
N THR A 106 -10.76 12.75 6.25
CA THR A 106 -9.75 12.67 7.31
C THR A 106 -9.07 11.32 7.25
N ALA A 107 -7.77 11.33 7.04
CA ALA A 107 -6.92 10.16 7.18
C ALA A 107 -6.50 9.96 8.63
N THR A 108 -6.40 8.71 9.05
CA THR A 108 -5.94 8.34 10.39
C THR A 108 -4.81 7.32 10.27
N ALA A 109 -3.64 7.69 10.77
CA ALA A 109 -2.53 6.78 10.96
C ALA A 109 -2.51 6.23 12.39
N ILE A 110 -2.21 4.94 12.51
CA ILE A 110 -2.10 4.25 13.80
C ILE A 110 -0.62 3.98 14.05
N ILE A 111 -0.04 4.71 15.00
CA ILE A 111 1.37 4.66 15.36
C ILE A 111 1.50 3.82 16.63
N PRO A 112 2.39 2.81 16.65
CA PRO A 112 2.58 1.95 17.80
C PRO A 112 3.00 2.72 19.05
N ALA A 113 2.61 2.21 20.22
CA ALA A 113 3.00 2.76 21.51
C ALA A 113 4.51 2.78 21.71
N ALA A 114 5.03 3.88 22.24
CA ALA A 114 6.44 4.04 22.58
C ALA A 114 6.58 4.89 23.83
N ALA A 115 6.94 4.26 24.94
CA ALA A 115 7.02 4.92 26.24
C ALA A 115 8.04 6.08 26.23
N GLY A 116 7.56 7.30 26.51
CA GLY A 116 8.36 8.52 26.43
C GLY A 116 8.83 8.90 25.03
N GLY A 117 8.28 8.26 24.01
CA GLY A 117 8.65 8.49 22.61
C GLY A 117 8.01 9.73 22.02
N ARG A 118 8.69 10.30 21.02
CA ARG A 118 8.19 11.37 20.17
C ARG A 118 8.29 10.95 18.72
N ALA A 119 7.30 11.29 17.92
CA ALA A 119 7.33 11.03 16.50
C ALA A 119 7.38 12.35 15.71
N LEU A 120 8.31 12.44 14.78
CA LEU A 120 8.29 13.42 13.73
C LEU A 120 7.44 12.85 12.59
N VAL A 121 6.34 13.50 12.33
CA VAL A 121 5.43 13.14 11.23
C VAL A 121 5.63 14.14 10.10
N SER A 122 5.89 13.66 8.89
CA SER A 122 5.89 14.49 7.70
C SER A 122 4.98 13.94 6.62
N ILE A 123 4.31 14.82 5.91
CA ILE A 123 3.48 14.54 4.74
C ILE A 123 4.21 15.12 3.55
N GLU A 124 4.56 14.27 2.61
CA GLU A 124 5.46 14.58 1.51
C GLU A 124 4.84 14.19 0.18
N ASN A 125 4.94 15.04 -0.82
CA ASN A 125 4.65 14.66 -2.21
C ASN A 125 5.96 14.27 -2.94
N GLY A 126 5.93 14.13 -4.26
CA GLY A 126 7.10 13.76 -5.05
C GLY A 126 8.29 14.74 -4.95
N SER A 127 8.11 15.97 -4.46
CA SER A 127 9.13 17.02 -4.50
C SER A 127 9.27 17.86 -3.24
N THR A 128 8.24 17.97 -2.42
CA THR A 128 8.19 18.89 -1.27
C THR A 128 7.57 18.25 -0.03
N VAL A 129 7.97 18.76 1.15
CA VAL A 129 7.30 18.47 2.42
C VAL A 129 6.13 19.45 2.57
N LEU A 130 4.90 18.92 2.51
CA LEU A 130 3.69 19.72 2.65
C LEU A 130 3.40 20.09 4.10
N ARG A 131 3.68 19.15 5.02
CA ARG A 131 3.47 19.36 6.46
C ARG A 131 4.49 18.57 7.25
N GLN A 132 4.95 19.15 8.36
CA GLN A 132 5.83 18.47 9.29
C GLN A 132 5.52 18.91 10.72
N GLU A 133 5.41 17.96 11.65
CA GLU A 133 5.16 18.26 13.05
C GLU A 133 5.64 17.15 13.98
N TRP A 134 5.95 17.53 15.22
CA TRP A 134 6.26 16.62 16.29
C TRP A 134 5.02 16.28 17.10
N ILE A 135 4.85 15.00 17.39
CA ILE A 135 3.78 14.50 18.26
C ILE A 135 4.36 13.65 19.40
N GLU A 136 3.71 13.69 20.55
CA GLU A 136 3.98 12.78 21.64
C GLU A 136 3.30 11.44 21.38
N VAL A 137 4.01 10.34 21.65
CA VAL A 137 3.50 8.99 21.44
C VAL A 137 3.07 8.38 22.77
N SER A 138 1.93 7.70 22.77
CA SER A 138 1.34 7.10 23.96
C SER A 138 2.23 6.02 24.58
N ASN A 139 2.25 5.95 25.90
CA ASN A 139 2.99 4.95 26.66
C ASN A 139 2.27 3.59 26.77
N GLY A 140 0.97 3.54 26.59
CA GLY A 140 0.16 2.36 26.90
C GLY A 140 -0.80 1.90 25.81
N GLY A 141 -0.72 2.45 24.61
CA GLY A 141 -1.57 2.07 23.49
C GLY A 141 -1.21 2.83 22.22
N ASP A 142 -1.74 2.41 21.10
CA ASP A 142 -1.45 3.03 19.82
C ASP A 142 -1.87 4.50 19.79
N THR A 143 -1.03 5.34 19.21
CA THR A 143 -1.31 6.77 18.98
C THR A 143 -1.99 6.95 17.64
N LYS A 144 -3.13 7.62 17.65
CA LYS A 144 -3.83 8.00 16.42
C LYS A 144 -3.40 9.39 15.99
N TYR A 145 -2.81 9.46 14.80
CA TYR A 145 -2.51 10.72 14.15
C TYR A 145 -3.51 10.96 13.03
N THR A 146 -4.19 12.11 13.04
CA THR A 146 -5.22 12.45 12.06
C THR A 146 -4.82 13.69 11.28
N PHE A 147 -5.09 13.67 9.98
CA PHE A 147 -4.89 14.84 9.12
C PHE A 147 -5.95 14.89 8.03
N LYS A 148 -6.26 16.10 7.60
CA LYS A 148 -7.23 16.36 6.54
C LYS A 148 -6.56 16.21 5.18
N ILE A 149 -7.22 15.52 4.27
CA ILE A 149 -6.78 15.39 2.88
C ILE A 149 -7.12 16.67 2.11
N THR A 150 -6.11 17.26 1.51
CA THR A 150 -6.22 18.51 0.73
C THR A 150 -6.04 18.24 -0.77
N PRO A 151 -6.52 19.13 -1.65
CA PRO A 151 -6.36 18.96 -3.11
C PRO A 151 -4.90 18.83 -3.57
N GLU A 152 -3.97 19.50 -2.89
CA GLU A 152 -2.54 19.44 -3.18
C GLU A 152 -1.87 18.09 -2.90
N MET A 153 -2.58 17.19 -2.21
CA MET A 153 -2.14 15.83 -1.94
C MET A 153 -2.47 14.86 -3.08
N THR A 154 -3.20 15.31 -4.11
CA THR A 154 -3.54 14.49 -5.28
C THR A 154 -2.34 14.42 -6.23
N PRO A 155 -2.00 13.24 -6.82
CA PRO A 155 -2.70 11.95 -6.75
C PRO A 155 -2.30 11.08 -5.55
N ASN A 156 -1.20 11.36 -4.91
CA ASN A 156 -0.77 10.69 -3.69
C ASN A 156 0.26 11.52 -2.93
N VAL A 157 0.34 11.27 -1.65
CA VAL A 157 1.43 11.72 -0.77
C VAL A 157 2.01 10.53 -0.02
N TYR A 158 3.12 10.76 0.64
CA TYR A 158 3.77 9.82 1.52
C TYR A 158 3.70 10.33 2.95
N LEU A 159 3.18 9.51 3.84
CA LEU A 159 3.25 9.76 5.27
C LEU A 159 4.53 9.13 5.79
N HIS A 160 5.47 9.96 6.21
CA HIS A 160 6.73 9.54 6.80
C HIS A 160 6.69 9.76 8.31
N ILE A 161 7.03 8.75 9.08
CA ILE A 161 7.07 8.82 10.54
C ILE A 161 8.45 8.40 11.03
N SER A 162 9.10 9.29 11.75
CA SER A 162 10.36 9.02 12.46
C SER A 162 10.05 8.99 13.95
N LEU A 163 10.05 7.80 14.54
CA LEU A 163 9.78 7.59 15.97
C LEU A 163 11.09 7.53 16.74
N LEU A 164 11.23 8.41 17.72
CA LEU A 164 12.37 8.47 18.62
C LEU A 164 11.94 8.03 20.01
N GLN A 165 12.78 7.23 20.66
CA GLN A 165 12.59 6.75 22.03
C GLN A 165 13.77 7.19 22.92
N PRO A 166 13.52 7.50 24.22
CA PRO A 166 14.59 7.81 25.14
C PRO A 166 15.50 6.62 25.38
N HIS A 167 16.82 6.85 25.39
CA HIS A 167 17.82 5.82 25.66
C HIS A 167 17.73 5.24 27.09
N ALA A 168 17.19 6.01 28.03
CA ALA A 168 17.11 5.62 29.46
C ALA A 168 16.14 4.45 29.77
N GLN A 169 15.41 3.96 28.78
CA GLN A 169 14.48 2.83 28.95
C GLN A 169 15.10 1.48 28.57
N THR A 170 16.34 1.26 28.92
CA THR A 170 17.18 0.12 28.55
C THR A 170 16.75 -1.24 29.13
N VAL A 171 15.60 -1.35 29.75
CA VAL A 171 15.12 -2.62 30.31
C VAL A 171 14.91 -3.71 29.25
N ASN A 172 14.77 -3.34 27.95
CA ASN A 172 14.45 -4.29 26.88
C ASN A 172 15.21 -4.10 25.57
N ASP A 173 16.36 -3.42 25.50
CA ASP A 173 17.08 -3.18 24.23
C ASP A 173 16.18 -2.67 23.07
N LEU A 174 15.26 -1.77 23.37
CA LEU A 174 14.36 -1.20 22.36
C LEU A 174 15.13 -0.31 21.40
N PRO A 175 14.83 -0.34 20.09
CA PRO A 175 15.48 0.55 19.15
C PRO A 175 15.13 2.00 19.47
N ILE A 176 16.16 2.85 19.50
CA ILE A 176 16.03 4.28 19.84
C ILE A 176 15.31 5.03 18.72
N ARG A 177 15.45 4.54 17.49
CA ARG A 177 14.95 5.18 16.26
C ARG A 177 14.25 4.18 15.38
N MET A 178 13.06 4.54 14.92
CA MET A 178 12.32 3.75 13.94
C MET A 178 11.77 4.67 12.85
N TYR A 179 11.86 4.24 11.60
CA TYR A 179 11.38 4.99 10.44
C TYR A 179 10.38 4.16 9.66
N GLY A 180 9.31 4.80 9.24
CA GLY A 180 8.32 4.18 8.37
C GLY A 180 7.79 5.18 7.36
N VAL A 181 7.47 4.69 6.16
CA VAL A 181 6.85 5.47 5.09
C VAL A 181 5.70 4.66 4.50
N VAL A 182 4.54 5.29 4.40
CA VAL A 182 3.34 4.69 3.81
C VAL A 182 2.77 5.62 2.75
N PRO A 183 2.47 5.13 1.54
CA PRO A 183 1.77 5.93 0.54
C PRO A 183 0.32 6.16 0.95
N VAL A 184 -0.17 7.38 0.72
CA VAL A 184 -1.55 7.81 0.91
C VAL A 184 -2.11 8.15 -0.46
N PHE A 185 -2.99 7.33 -1.00
CA PHE A 185 -3.60 7.59 -2.30
C PHE A 185 -4.78 8.52 -2.16
N VAL A 186 -4.82 9.53 -3.02
CA VAL A 186 -5.83 10.59 -2.96
C VAL A 186 -6.52 10.74 -4.32
N THR A 187 -7.83 10.71 -4.29
CA THR A 187 -8.69 10.96 -5.44
C THR A 187 -9.37 12.31 -5.29
N ASN A 188 -9.41 13.06 -6.37
CA ASN A 188 -10.23 14.27 -6.46
C ASN A 188 -11.29 14.07 -7.55
N SER A 189 -12.46 13.62 -7.16
CA SER A 189 -13.57 13.36 -8.08
C SER A 189 -14.01 14.60 -8.87
N GLN A 190 -13.64 15.79 -8.40
CA GLN A 190 -13.96 17.01 -9.14
C GLN A 190 -13.10 17.21 -10.39
N THR A 191 -11.95 16.55 -10.48
CA THR A 191 -11.07 16.61 -11.64
C THR A 191 -11.48 15.63 -12.75
N VAL A 192 -12.31 14.64 -12.43
CA VAL A 192 -12.78 13.65 -13.38
C VAL A 192 -13.93 14.23 -14.19
N LEU A 193 -13.73 14.40 -15.47
CA LEU A 193 -14.77 14.79 -16.43
C LEU A 193 -15.42 13.54 -17.04
N GLN A 194 -16.72 13.63 -17.26
CA GLN A 194 -17.52 12.55 -17.88
C GLN A 194 -18.13 13.06 -19.18
N PRO A 195 -17.37 13.11 -20.28
CA PRO A 195 -17.87 13.58 -21.57
C PRO A 195 -18.96 12.62 -22.10
N GLN A 196 -20.01 13.19 -22.61
CA GLN A 196 -21.10 12.49 -23.27
C GLN A 196 -21.17 12.96 -24.71
N ILE A 197 -21.24 12.00 -25.63
CA ILE A 197 -21.37 12.26 -27.07
C ILE A 197 -22.76 11.82 -27.49
N GLN A 198 -23.50 12.73 -28.10
CA GLN A 198 -24.79 12.48 -28.71
C GLN A 198 -24.67 12.61 -30.22
N MET A 199 -24.90 11.54 -30.94
CA MET A 199 -24.85 11.47 -32.38
C MET A 199 -25.73 10.34 -32.92
N PRO A 200 -26.09 10.27 -34.21
CA PRO A 200 -26.78 9.11 -34.76
C PRO A 200 -25.98 7.83 -34.59
N GLU A 201 -26.65 6.73 -34.27
CA GLU A 201 -26.03 5.42 -34.06
C GLU A 201 -25.29 4.88 -35.29
N VAL A 202 -25.82 5.19 -36.47
CA VAL A 202 -25.22 4.81 -37.76
C VAL A 202 -25.02 6.06 -38.62
N LEU A 203 -23.80 6.28 -39.05
CA LEU A 203 -23.41 7.34 -39.96
C LEU A 203 -23.20 6.76 -41.35
N ARG A 204 -23.66 7.46 -42.41
CA ARG A 204 -23.40 7.10 -43.79
C ARG A 204 -22.46 8.12 -44.43
N PRO A 205 -21.58 7.69 -45.33
CA PRO A 205 -20.74 8.62 -46.10
C PRO A 205 -21.58 9.70 -46.78
N GLU A 206 -20.99 10.88 -46.95
CA GLU A 206 -21.57 12.03 -47.66
C GLU A 206 -22.91 12.55 -47.07
N THR A 207 -23.22 12.27 -45.80
CA THR A 207 -24.40 12.79 -45.12
C THR A 207 -24.02 13.80 -44.05
N ASN A 208 -24.83 14.86 -43.90
CA ASN A 208 -24.69 15.81 -42.81
C ASN A 208 -25.29 15.23 -41.54
N PHE A 209 -24.59 15.34 -40.46
CA PHE A 209 -25.06 14.93 -39.14
C PHE A 209 -24.60 15.91 -38.07
N ASN A 210 -25.29 15.92 -36.94
CA ASN A 210 -24.92 16.72 -35.77
C ASN A 210 -24.30 15.86 -34.68
N VAL A 211 -23.20 16.36 -34.09
CA VAL A 211 -22.59 15.79 -32.93
C VAL A 211 -22.72 16.80 -31.79
N THR A 212 -23.31 16.38 -30.68
CA THR A 212 -23.38 17.19 -29.49
C THR A 212 -22.46 16.58 -28.42
N VAL A 213 -21.54 17.39 -27.91
CA VAL A 213 -20.63 17.00 -26.83
C VAL A 213 -20.98 17.79 -25.60
N SER A 214 -21.21 17.09 -24.48
CA SER A 214 -21.55 17.72 -23.21
C SER A 214 -20.83 16.99 -22.06
N GLU A 215 -20.64 17.65 -20.95
CA GLU A 215 -20.18 17.02 -19.71
C GLU A 215 -21.42 16.64 -18.88
N LYS A 216 -21.43 15.43 -18.30
CA LYS A 216 -22.58 14.83 -17.60
C LYS A 216 -23.16 15.70 -16.46
N THR A 217 -22.29 16.42 -15.74
CA THR A 217 -22.67 17.28 -14.62
C THR A 217 -22.83 18.75 -15.02
N GLY A 218 -22.64 19.09 -16.31
CA GLY A 218 -22.72 20.45 -16.82
C GLY A 218 -21.47 21.30 -16.55
N LYS A 219 -20.38 20.71 -16.15
CA LYS A 219 -19.10 21.43 -15.96
C LYS A 219 -18.53 21.89 -17.30
N PRO A 220 -17.88 23.05 -17.36
CA PRO A 220 -17.13 23.45 -18.55
C PRO A 220 -15.97 22.48 -18.75
N MET A 221 -15.74 22.09 -20.02
CA MET A 221 -14.64 21.22 -20.40
C MET A 221 -14.01 21.68 -21.70
N THR A 222 -12.72 21.42 -21.84
CA THR A 222 -11.99 21.49 -23.10
C THR A 222 -11.80 20.08 -23.60
N TYR A 223 -12.11 19.84 -24.88
CA TYR A 223 -12.01 18.50 -25.47
C TYR A 223 -11.44 18.56 -26.88
N THR A 224 -10.90 17.45 -27.34
CA THR A 224 -10.61 17.19 -28.74
C THR A 224 -11.61 16.16 -29.26
N LEU A 225 -12.12 16.37 -30.46
CA LEU A 225 -13.03 15.45 -31.15
C LEU A 225 -12.33 14.86 -32.35
N ALA A 226 -12.30 13.55 -32.45
CA ALA A 226 -11.87 12.84 -33.65
C ALA A 226 -13.03 12.00 -34.18
N ILE A 227 -13.25 12.05 -35.49
CA ILE A 227 -14.24 11.23 -36.19
C ILE A 227 -13.44 10.41 -37.21
N VAL A 228 -13.44 9.10 -37.02
CA VAL A 228 -12.67 8.18 -37.88
C VAL A 228 -13.55 7.02 -38.32
N ASP A 229 -13.19 6.40 -39.41
CA ASP A 229 -13.84 5.19 -39.90
C ASP A 229 -13.57 4.02 -38.94
N ASP A 230 -14.60 3.20 -38.68
CA ASP A 230 -14.54 2.08 -37.76
C ASP A 230 -13.49 1.04 -38.21
N GLY A 231 -13.42 0.75 -39.51
CA GLY A 231 -12.41 -0.15 -40.05
C GLY A 231 -10.97 0.30 -39.80
N LEU A 232 -10.73 1.62 -39.71
CA LEU A 232 -9.40 2.16 -39.39
C LEU A 232 -9.04 1.89 -37.90
N LEU A 233 -10.02 1.95 -36.99
CA LEU A 233 -9.81 1.65 -35.59
C LEU A 233 -9.40 0.19 -35.37
N ASP A 234 -10.05 -0.74 -36.08
CA ASP A 234 -9.72 -2.17 -36.04
C ASP A 234 -8.30 -2.47 -36.53
N LEU A 235 -7.90 -1.80 -37.64
CA LEU A 235 -6.57 -1.96 -38.23
C LEU A 235 -5.44 -1.41 -37.34
N THR A 236 -5.69 -0.33 -36.62
CA THR A 236 -4.67 0.38 -35.83
C THR A 236 -4.63 0.00 -34.40
N ASN A 237 -5.60 -0.77 -33.88
CA ASN A 237 -5.82 -1.02 -32.46
C ASN A 237 -5.83 0.28 -31.62
N PHE A 238 -6.34 1.35 -32.20
CA PHE A 238 -6.38 2.66 -31.55
C PHE A 238 -7.23 2.61 -30.28
N LYS A 239 -6.67 3.10 -29.19
CA LYS A 239 -7.41 3.30 -27.93
C LYS A 239 -7.58 4.78 -27.67
N THR A 240 -8.78 5.16 -27.25
CA THR A 240 -9.03 6.54 -26.82
C THR A 240 -8.05 6.92 -25.71
N PRO A 241 -7.31 8.01 -25.86
CA PRO A 241 -6.41 8.48 -24.81
C PRO A 241 -7.16 8.77 -23.50
N ASP A 242 -6.53 8.45 -22.39
CA ASP A 242 -7.03 8.78 -21.05
C ASP A 242 -6.09 9.78 -20.36
N PRO A 243 -6.21 11.06 -20.70
CA PRO A 243 -5.31 12.09 -20.17
C PRO A 243 -5.42 12.25 -18.66
N TRP A 244 -6.57 11.91 -18.06
CA TRP A 244 -6.71 12.00 -16.62
C TRP A 244 -5.76 11.04 -15.89
N ASN A 245 -5.69 9.78 -16.32
CA ASN A 245 -4.79 8.79 -15.76
C ASN A 245 -3.30 9.15 -15.96
N ASP A 246 -2.98 9.83 -17.07
CA ASP A 246 -1.61 10.29 -17.31
C ASP A 246 -1.23 11.45 -16.38
N PHE A 247 -2.09 12.47 -16.26
CA PHE A 247 -1.84 13.64 -15.41
C PHE A 247 -1.93 13.37 -13.91
N TYR A 248 -2.78 12.42 -13.50
CA TYR A 248 -2.95 12.00 -12.11
C TYR A 248 -2.33 10.62 -11.85
N SER A 249 -1.30 10.27 -12.61
CA SER A 249 -0.50 9.09 -12.33
C SER A 249 0.23 9.23 -10.99
N ARG A 250 0.47 8.11 -10.33
CA ARG A 250 1.15 8.09 -9.03
C ARG A 250 2.55 8.66 -9.11
N GLU A 251 2.85 9.60 -8.23
CA GLU A 251 4.17 10.17 -8.08
C GLU A 251 5.03 9.30 -7.16
N ALA A 252 6.31 9.13 -7.52
CA ALA A 252 7.28 8.46 -6.68
C ALA A 252 7.74 9.38 -5.53
N LEU A 253 8.15 8.77 -4.40
CA LEU A 253 8.78 9.50 -3.31
C LEU A 253 10.12 10.07 -3.80
N GLY A 254 10.20 11.39 -3.92
CA GLY A 254 11.41 12.10 -4.35
C GLY A 254 12.25 12.64 -3.21
N ILE A 255 11.69 12.74 -2.01
CA ILE A 255 12.39 13.25 -0.82
C ILE A 255 13.30 12.17 -0.25
N ARG A 256 14.52 12.56 0.08
CA ARG A 256 15.51 11.70 0.74
C ARG A 256 15.76 12.21 2.15
N THR A 257 15.63 11.33 3.12
CA THR A 257 15.97 11.60 4.51
C THR A 257 17.33 11.00 4.87
N TRP A 258 18.06 11.67 5.74
CA TRP A 258 19.36 11.26 6.19
C TRP A 258 19.37 11.21 7.71
N ASP A 259 19.82 10.10 8.28
CA ASP A 259 20.07 9.97 9.71
C ASP A 259 21.55 10.23 9.99
N MET A 260 21.80 11.23 10.81
CA MET A 260 23.15 11.62 11.22
C MET A 260 23.45 11.28 12.69
N TYR A 261 22.60 10.52 13.34
CA TYR A 261 22.69 10.23 14.77
C TYR A 261 24.06 9.57 15.12
N ASP A 262 24.48 8.58 14.37
CA ASP A 262 25.73 7.88 14.62
C ASP A 262 26.96 8.77 14.40
N ASN A 263 26.85 9.78 13.53
CA ASN A 263 27.91 10.75 13.30
C ASN A 263 28.05 11.73 14.47
N VAL A 264 26.98 11.95 15.23
CA VAL A 264 26.97 12.89 16.38
C VAL A 264 27.37 12.19 17.66
N LEU A 265 26.91 10.94 17.87
CA LEU A 265 27.14 10.21 19.13
C LEU A 265 28.29 9.23 19.06
N GLY A 266 28.67 8.73 17.89
CA GLY A 266 29.75 7.73 17.72
C GLY A 266 31.19 8.26 17.88
N ARG A 267 31.39 9.54 18.15
CA ARG A 267 32.73 10.16 18.35
C ARG A 267 33.15 10.32 19.80
N SER A 268 32.42 9.76 20.75
CA SER A 268 32.69 9.95 22.18
C SER A 268 33.51 8.84 22.84
N GLU A 269 33.96 7.83 22.07
CA GLU A 269 34.77 6.74 22.62
C GLU A 269 36.07 6.58 21.83
N GLU A 270 36.92 7.59 21.89
CA GLU A 270 38.38 7.45 21.70
C GLU A 270 39.13 8.15 22.84
#